data_c705f6435ce180160e87e4a7a038d7f4
#
_entry.id   c705f6435ce180160e87e4a7a038d7f4
#
_cell.length_a   1.000
_cell.length_b   1.000
_cell.length_c   1.000
_cell.angle_alpha   90.00
_cell.angle_beta   90.00
_cell.angle_gamma   90.00
#
_symmetry.space_group_name_H-M   'P 1'
#
loop_
_entity.id
_entity.type
_entity.pdbx_description
1 polymer ?
#
loop_
_entity_poly.entity_id
_entity_poly.type
_entity_poly.pdbx_seq_one_letter_code
_entity_poly.pdbx_strand_id
1 'polypeptide(L)'
;GSMETCVSASDTCRRWSGTYEAPPLNFCSRMNSALSVWQPERLRPQREFVKSLFCIGKRLVTLPTKEQKTQRLISELSLLNHKLPARVWLPTAERQHHVCRLPPTQGVVLNSKDKAPYIIYIEVLECDSFETSPIPIRIPETRIHSSRSEESLDSGATASANSVITSEHRAGSFSTVPNYDNDDEAWATDDIGQLQVEMEAQTSSSDNISQFSVDSITSLESKEPMFIAAGDIRRRLSENLAHPPTSFKWDPEDPSAVALKEPWEEKVRRIREASPYGHLPNWKLLSVIVKCGDDLRQELLAYQVLKQLQSIWQQERVPLWIKPYKILVMSSDSGMIEPVLNAVSLHQVKKQSQLSLLDYFLQEHGSFTTEAFLTAQRNFVQSCAGYSLICYLLQVKDRHNGNILLDSEGHIIHIDFGFILSSSPKNLGFETSAFKLTSEFVDVMGGLDGDMFIYYKMLMLQGLIAARKHMEKVLQIVEIMQQGSHLPCFHGSSTIRGLKERFHMSLTEEQLQVLVEQLVDGSMRSITTKLYDSFQYVTNGIM
;
A
#
# COMPACT_ATOMS: atom_id res chain seq x y z
N GLY A 1 -39.75 42.71 14.70
CA GLY A 1 -39.08 41.78 13.85
C GLY A 1 -37.94 42.45 13.15
N SER A 2 -36.74 42.22 13.58
CA SER A 2 -35.49 42.71 12.94
C SER A 2 -35.05 41.69 11.92
N MET A 3 -34.89 42.15 10.67
CA MET A 3 -34.20 41.45 9.59
C MET A 3 -32.71 41.71 9.77
N GLU A 4 -31.93 40.68 10.01
CA GLU A 4 -30.46 40.69 9.82
C GLU A 4 -30.12 40.30 8.37
N THR A 5 -29.49 41.21 7.69
CA THR A 5 -28.99 41.07 6.32
C THR A 5 -27.70 40.30 6.31
N CYS A 6 -27.69 39.10 5.69
CA CYS A 6 -26.47 38.39 5.30
C CYS A 6 -25.72 39.21 4.24
N VAL A 7 -24.54 39.69 4.57
CA VAL A 7 -23.58 40.26 3.61
C VAL A 7 -22.86 39.11 2.92
N SER A 8 -23.06 39.00 1.61
CA SER A 8 -22.44 37.97 0.78
C SER A 8 -20.95 38.27 0.57
N ALA A 9 -20.12 37.22 0.60
CA ALA A 9 -18.67 37.25 0.45
C ALA A 9 -18.16 37.61 -0.97
N SER A 10 -19.01 38.25 -1.80
CA SER A 10 -18.66 38.59 -3.19
C SER A 10 -18.09 40.00 -3.40
N ASP A 11 -18.06 40.87 -2.38
CA ASP A 11 -17.64 42.26 -2.56
C ASP A 11 -16.19 42.60 -2.20
N THR A 12 -15.42 41.64 -1.73
CA THR A 12 -14.00 41.85 -1.38
C THR A 12 -13.00 41.57 -2.50
N CYS A 13 -13.45 41.11 -3.66
CA CYS A 13 -12.55 40.67 -4.76
C CYS A 13 -12.31 41.73 -5.86
N ARG A 14 -12.82 42.97 -5.75
CA ARG A 14 -12.73 43.97 -6.84
C ARG A 14 -11.80 45.18 -6.57
N ARG A 15 -10.84 45.08 -5.67
CA ARG A 15 -9.93 46.23 -5.39
C ARG A 15 -8.44 45.95 -5.47
N TRP A 16 -7.99 44.97 -6.27
CA TRP A 16 -6.54 44.75 -6.47
C TRP A 16 -6.22 44.53 -7.97
N SER A 17 -6.39 45.57 -8.77
CA SER A 17 -5.76 45.69 -10.09
C SER A 17 -4.59 46.66 -9.98
N GLY A 18 -3.55 46.23 -9.32
CA GLY A 18 -2.25 46.90 -9.35
C GLY A 18 -1.23 45.91 -9.93
N THR A 19 -0.48 46.34 -10.89
CA THR A 19 0.66 45.65 -11.49
C THR A 19 1.61 45.17 -10.38
N TYR A 20 1.65 43.87 -10.13
CA TYR A 20 2.62 43.28 -9.22
C TYR A 20 3.89 42.92 -9.98
N GLU A 21 4.97 43.63 -9.70
CA GLU A 21 6.32 43.13 -9.90
C GLU A 21 6.53 41.92 -8.94
N ALA A 22 6.99 40.80 -9.49
CA ALA A 22 7.31 39.61 -8.70
C ALA A 22 8.39 39.97 -7.66
N PRO A 23 8.18 39.69 -6.36
CA PRO A 23 9.21 39.92 -5.35
C PRO A 23 10.44 39.03 -5.62
N PRO A 24 11.64 39.52 -5.30
CA PRO A 24 12.87 38.78 -5.53
C PRO A 24 12.88 37.47 -4.76
N LEU A 25 13.43 36.40 -5.38
CA LEU A 25 13.47 35.01 -4.93
C LEU A 25 13.91 34.81 -3.45
N ASN A 26 14.61 35.77 -2.86
CA ASN A 26 15.02 35.75 -1.47
C ASN A 26 13.90 36.01 -0.44
N PHE A 27 12.71 36.39 -0.88
CA PHE A 27 11.59 36.61 0.02
C PHE A 27 10.87 35.30 0.37
N CYS A 28 10.84 34.34 -0.54
CA CYS A 28 10.23 33.00 -0.30
C CYS A 28 11.01 32.19 0.71
N SER A 29 12.36 32.24 0.70
CA SER A 29 13.17 31.49 1.67
C SER A 29 13.03 32.04 3.10
N ARG A 30 12.84 33.36 3.26
CA ARG A 30 12.56 33.97 4.56
C ARG A 30 11.15 33.70 5.07
N MET A 31 10.16 33.58 4.19
CA MET A 31 8.79 33.18 4.58
C MET A 31 8.74 31.70 5.02
N ASN A 32 9.47 30.83 4.35
CA ASN A 32 9.53 29.40 4.74
C ASN A 32 10.21 29.22 6.11
N SER A 33 11.26 29.96 6.42
CA SER A 33 11.87 29.95 7.75
C SER A 33 10.97 30.58 8.83
N ALA A 34 10.18 31.61 8.48
CA ALA A 34 9.21 32.21 9.40
C ALA A 34 7.99 31.31 9.62
N LEU A 35 7.52 30.60 8.59
CA LEU A 35 6.41 29.64 8.73
C LEU A 35 6.80 28.43 9.59
N SER A 36 8.06 28.03 9.61
CA SER A 36 8.53 26.94 10.48
C SER A 36 8.47 27.32 11.98
N VAL A 37 8.58 28.60 12.31
CA VAL A 37 8.48 29.11 13.68
C VAL A 37 7.04 29.16 14.20
N TRP A 38 6.05 29.21 13.32
CA TRP A 38 4.62 29.33 13.69
C TRP A 38 3.87 27.99 13.69
N GLN A 39 4.57 26.87 13.61
CA GLN A 39 3.88 25.58 13.73
C GLN A 39 3.44 25.37 15.19
N PRO A 40 2.17 25.02 15.42
CA PRO A 40 1.67 24.89 16.77
C PRO A 40 2.48 23.81 17.53
N GLU A 41 3.05 24.16 18.65
CA GLU A 41 3.77 23.23 19.55
C GLU A 41 2.95 21.99 19.87
N ARG A 42 1.64 22.11 19.81
CA ARG A 42 0.68 21.03 20.01
C ARG A 42 0.89 19.84 19.07
N LEU A 43 1.28 20.06 17.82
CA LEU A 43 1.51 19.00 16.82
C LEU A 43 2.95 18.48 16.79
N ARG A 44 3.84 19.10 17.56
CA ARG A 44 5.25 18.69 17.61
C ARG A 44 5.43 17.22 17.99
N PRO A 45 4.79 16.67 19.05
CA PRO A 45 4.94 15.25 19.39
C PRO A 45 4.52 14.32 18.25
N GLN A 46 3.42 14.65 17.55
CA GLN A 46 2.93 13.87 16.42
C GLN A 46 3.92 13.87 15.25
N ARG A 47 4.46 15.03 14.92
CA ARG A 47 5.46 15.14 13.84
C ARG A 47 6.72 14.35 14.17
N GLU A 48 7.22 14.48 15.41
CA GLU A 48 8.41 13.75 15.85
C GLU A 48 8.17 12.25 15.90
N PHE A 49 6.98 11.79 16.27
CA PHE A 49 6.61 10.37 16.24
C PHE A 49 6.65 9.83 14.81
N VAL A 50 5.97 10.49 13.87
CA VAL A 50 5.95 10.08 12.47
C VAL A 50 7.35 10.15 11.84
N LYS A 51 8.10 11.25 12.08
CA LYS A 51 9.49 11.39 11.62
C LYS A 51 10.37 10.24 12.15
N SER A 52 10.21 9.86 13.41
CA SER A 52 10.96 8.74 14.00
C SER A 52 10.72 7.42 13.26
N LEU A 53 9.48 7.13 12.88
CA LEU A 53 9.16 5.93 12.08
C LEU A 53 9.91 5.94 10.74
N PHE A 54 9.91 7.06 10.00
CA PHE A 54 10.63 7.12 8.73
C PHE A 54 12.15 7.09 8.91
N CYS A 55 12.70 7.70 9.96
CA CYS A 55 14.12 7.60 10.28
C CYS A 55 14.57 6.16 10.57
N ILE A 56 13.72 5.35 11.21
CA ILE A 56 13.96 3.91 11.37
C ILE A 56 14.13 3.26 10.00
N GLY A 57 13.19 3.46 9.07
CA GLY A 57 13.26 2.88 7.72
C GLY A 57 14.56 3.24 6.99
N LYS A 58 14.98 4.51 7.04
CA LYS A 58 16.24 4.96 6.45
C LYS A 58 17.46 4.24 7.03
N ARG A 59 17.49 4.03 8.35
CA ARG A 59 18.57 3.27 9.01
C ARG A 59 18.56 1.78 8.69
N LEU A 60 17.38 1.19 8.47
CA LEU A 60 17.28 -0.23 8.11
C LEU A 60 17.85 -0.51 6.71
N VAL A 61 17.69 0.41 5.75
CA VAL A 61 18.23 0.25 4.39
C VAL A 61 19.75 0.08 4.39
N THR A 62 20.46 0.74 5.30
CA THR A 62 21.93 0.70 5.36
C THR A 62 22.51 -0.64 5.83
N LEU A 63 21.68 -1.52 6.38
CA LEU A 63 22.12 -2.81 6.90
C LEU A 63 22.06 -3.89 5.82
N PRO A 64 23.04 -4.80 5.74
CA PRO A 64 23.15 -5.74 4.62
C PRO A 64 22.19 -6.93 4.74
N THR A 65 21.92 -7.45 5.95
CA THR A 65 21.12 -8.67 6.12
C THR A 65 19.75 -8.40 6.76
N LYS A 66 18.81 -9.28 6.47
CA LYS A 66 17.45 -9.20 7.02
C LYS A 66 17.45 -9.37 8.55
N GLU A 67 18.28 -10.23 9.06
CA GLU A 67 18.44 -10.46 10.50
C GLU A 67 18.93 -9.21 11.22
N GLN A 68 19.96 -8.55 10.67
CA GLN A 68 20.47 -7.29 11.21
C GLN A 68 19.40 -6.18 11.16
N LYS A 69 18.66 -6.07 10.05
CA LYS A 69 17.54 -5.13 9.92
C LYS A 69 16.47 -5.40 10.96
N THR A 70 16.11 -6.68 11.19
CA THR A 70 15.10 -7.08 12.18
C THR A 70 15.55 -6.76 13.60
N GLN A 71 16.79 -7.09 13.96
CA GLN A 71 17.34 -6.76 15.29
C GLN A 71 17.41 -5.25 15.52
N ARG A 72 17.78 -4.50 14.48
CA ARG A 72 17.78 -3.03 14.55
C ARG A 72 16.36 -2.49 14.73
N LEU A 73 15.38 -3.00 14.00
CA LEU A 73 13.98 -2.62 14.14
C LEU A 73 13.49 -2.82 15.58
N ILE A 74 13.75 -3.99 16.16
CA ILE A 74 13.38 -4.30 17.55
C ILE A 74 13.99 -3.28 18.51
N SER A 75 15.28 -2.97 18.35
CA SER A 75 15.97 -2.00 19.19
C SER A 75 15.38 -0.59 19.07
N GLU A 76 15.09 -0.16 17.85
CA GLU A 76 14.51 1.17 17.59
C GLU A 76 13.09 1.30 18.16
N LEU A 77 12.25 0.27 18.01
CA LEU A 77 10.91 0.24 18.58
C LEU A 77 10.95 0.24 20.11
N SER A 78 11.93 -0.47 20.71
CA SER A 78 12.15 -0.44 22.15
C SER A 78 12.52 0.99 22.62
N LEU A 79 13.36 1.69 21.87
CA LEU A 79 13.71 3.09 22.18
C LEU A 79 12.49 4.01 22.07
N LEU A 80 11.63 3.84 21.06
CA LEU A 80 10.40 4.63 20.94
C LEU A 80 9.44 4.41 22.12
N ASN A 81 9.37 3.21 22.65
CA ASN A 81 8.54 2.90 23.82
C ASN A 81 8.94 3.69 25.07
N HIS A 82 10.18 4.19 25.16
CA HIS A 82 10.57 5.08 26.27
C HIS A 82 9.86 6.43 26.25
N LYS A 83 9.30 6.81 25.10
CA LYS A 83 8.55 8.06 24.90
C LYS A 83 7.02 7.87 24.92
N LEU A 84 6.57 6.62 25.01
CA LEU A 84 5.16 6.24 25.05
C LEU A 84 4.73 5.82 26.47
N PRO A 85 3.47 5.98 26.85
CA PRO A 85 2.34 6.58 26.10
C PRO A 85 2.52 8.08 25.85
N ALA A 86 1.94 8.57 24.76
CA ALA A 86 2.00 9.98 24.41
C ALA A 86 0.74 10.41 23.64
N ARG A 87 0.54 11.73 23.52
CA ARG A 87 -0.53 12.32 22.72
C ARG A 87 -0.12 12.33 21.25
N VAL A 88 -0.02 11.13 20.70
CA VAL A 88 0.29 10.86 19.29
C VAL A 88 -0.67 9.83 18.76
N TRP A 89 -0.88 9.80 17.45
CA TRP A 89 -1.82 8.91 16.81
C TRP A 89 -1.26 8.32 15.52
N LEU A 90 -1.85 7.21 15.07
CA LEU A 90 -1.60 6.63 13.76
C LEU A 90 -2.47 7.34 12.71
N PRO A 91 -1.89 8.04 11.73
CA PRO A 91 -2.67 8.86 10.78
C PRO A 91 -3.61 8.07 9.87
N THR A 92 -3.39 6.77 9.70
CA THR A 92 -4.25 5.89 8.88
C THR A 92 -5.47 5.35 9.63
N ALA A 93 -5.54 5.55 10.96
CA ALA A 93 -6.65 5.07 11.77
C ALA A 93 -7.91 5.94 11.64
N GLU A 94 -9.07 5.32 11.81
CA GLU A 94 -10.37 6.01 11.67
C GLU A 94 -10.84 6.67 12.96
N ARG A 95 -10.59 5.98 14.10
CA ARG A 95 -11.06 6.44 15.41
C ARG A 95 -9.99 7.23 16.14
N GLN A 96 -10.41 8.20 16.93
CA GLN A 96 -9.51 8.96 17.79
C GLN A 96 -8.91 8.05 18.87
N HIS A 97 -7.61 8.18 19.09
CA HIS A 97 -6.87 7.35 20.01
C HIS A 97 -5.55 7.99 20.42
N HIS A 98 -4.98 7.47 21.50
CA HIS A 98 -3.59 7.75 21.88
C HIS A 98 -2.76 6.47 21.73
N VAL A 99 -1.56 6.62 21.20
CA VAL A 99 -0.60 5.51 21.12
C VAL A 99 -0.01 5.24 22.49
N CYS A 100 -0.09 4.02 22.96
CA CYS A 100 0.43 3.64 24.27
C CYS A 100 1.69 2.77 24.21
N ARG A 101 1.82 1.91 23.18
CA ARG A 101 2.97 1.01 23.07
C ARG A 101 3.16 0.51 21.64
N LEU A 102 4.40 0.20 21.30
CA LEU A 102 4.80 -0.52 20.09
C LEU A 102 5.43 -1.84 20.52
N PRO A 103 4.78 -3.02 20.33
CA PRO A 103 5.38 -4.31 20.67
C PRO A 103 6.66 -4.56 19.83
N PRO A 104 7.87 -4.45 20.40
CA PRO A 104 9.09 -4.40 19.58
C PRO A 104 9.36 -5.69 18.82
N THR A 105 9.11 -6.83 19.46
CA THR A 105 9.39 -8.16 18.90
C THR A 105 8.40 -8.59 17.83
N GLN A 106 7.31 -7.83 17.63
CA GLN A 106 6.30 -8.11 16.62
C GLN A 106 6.56 -7.37 15.30
N GLY A 107 7.44 -6.37 15.30
CA GLY A 107 7.84 -5.66 14.10
C GLY A 107 8.63 -6.58 13.15
N VAL A 108 8.32 -6.50 11.85
CA VAL A 108 8.95 -7.35 10.83
C VAL A 108 9.37 -6.51 9.63
N VAL A 109 10.60 -6.71 9.18
CA VAL A 109 11.10 -6.14 7.91
C VAL A 109 10.57 -6.99 6.77
N LEU A 110 9.86 -6.36 5.84
CA LEU A 110 9.28 -7.03 4.69
C LEU A 110 10.33 -7.23 3.59
N ASN A 111 10.06 -8.16 2.69
CA ASN A 111 10.95 -8.42 1.56
C ASN A 111 10.88 -7.28 0.55
N SER A 112 12.04 -6.77 0.18
CA SER A 112 12.24 -5.81 -0.89
C SER A 112 13.65 -5.94 -1.43
N LYS A 113 13.83 -5.68 -2.73
CA LYS A 113 15.11 -5.82 -3.40
C LYS A 113 16.14 -4.78 -2.90
N ASP A 114 15.73 -3.52 -2.87
CA ASP A 114 16.62 -2.38 -2.62
C ASP A 114 16.20 -1.53 -1.41
N LYS A 115 15.06 -1.85 -0.79
CA LYS A 115 14.45 -1.06 0.27
C LYS A 115 14.30 -1.89 1.56
N ALA A 116 13.81 -1.27 2.60
CA ALA A 116 13.51 -1.95 3.85
C ALA A 116 12.14 -1.53 4.40
N PRO A 117 11.04 -1.80 3.65
CA PRO A 117 9.71 -1.58 4.21
C PRO A 117 9.52 -2.49 5.42
N TYR A 118 8.80 -2.02 6.41
CA TYR A 118 8.57 -2.79 7.61
C TYR A 118 7.14 -2.62 8.13
N ILE A 119 6.60 -3.68 8.71
CA ILE A 119 5.32 -3.68 9.39
C ILE A 119 5.52 -3.58 10.89
N ILE A 120 4.74 -2.71 11.53
CA ILE A 120 4.65 -2.60 12.97
C ILE A 120 3.22 -2.71 13.45
N TYR A 121 3.10 -3.15 14.69
CA TYR A 121 1.86 -3.19 15.43
C TYR A 121 1.87 -2.09 16.48
N ILE A 122 0.74 -1.45 16.68
CA ILE A 122 0.61 -0.26 17.51
C ILE A 122 -0.54 -0.47 18.47
N GLU A 123 -0.22 -0.52 19.75
CA GLU A 123 -1.22 -0.56 20.81
C GLU A 123 -1.73 0.85 21.08
N VAL A 124 -3.03 1.02 21.02
CA VAL A 124 -3.69 2.31 21.20
C VAL A 124 -4.81 2.21 22.21
N LEU A 125 -5.15 3.33 22.82
CA LEU A 125 -6.36 3.50 23.61
C LEU A 125 -7.30 4.42 22.86
N GLU A 126 -8.44 3.88 22.43
CA GLU A 126 -9.49 4.70 21.81
C GLU A 126 -10.03 5.72 22.82
N CYS A 127 -10.32 6.92 22.36
CA CYS A 127 -10.82 8.01 23.17
C CYS A 127 -11.88 8.82 22.43
N ASP A 128 -12.75 9.49 23.19
CA ASP A 128 -13.80 10.32 22.62
C ASP A 128 -13.22 11.61 22.02
N SER A 129 -12.18 12.15 22.64
CA SER A 129 -11.47 13.34 22.18
C SER A 129 -9.98 13.15 22.33
N PHE A 130 -9.26 13.18 21.22
CA PHE A 130 -7.80 13.13 21.20
C PHE A 130 -7.15 14.22 22.07
N GLU A 131 -7.74 15.40 22.11
CA GLU A 131 -7.17 16.57 22.78
C GLU A 131 -7.44 16.63 24.27
N THR A 132 -8.63 16.24 24.68
CA THR A 132 -9.08 16.42 26.07
C THR A 132 -9.01 15.13 26.89
N SER A 133 -9.01 13.96 26.27
CA SER A 133 -8.89 12.69 27.00
C SER A 133 -7.51 12.58 27.66
N PRO A 134 -7.43 12.05 28.88
CA PRO A 134 -6.17 11.90 29.59
C PRO A 134 -5.27 10.88 28.89
N ILE A 135 -3.97 11.16 28.87
CA ILE A 135 -2.97 10.20 28.40
C ILE A 135 -2.79 9.13 29.49
N PRO A 136 -2.76 7.84 29.15
CA PRO A 136 -2.56 6.78 30.12
C PRO A 136 -1.19 6.91 30.79
N ILE A 137 -1.12 6.53 32.06
CA ILE A 137 0.13 6.50 32.79
C ILE A 137 1.02 5.40 32.22
N ARG A 138 2.31 5.66 32.13
CA ARG A 138 3.27 4.67 31.69
C ARG A 138 3.35 3.52 32.70
N ILE A 139 3.07 2.30 32.23
CA ILE A 139 3.20 1.08 33.01
C ILE A 139 4.56 0.46 32.66
N PRO A 140 5.48 0.31 33.63
CA PRO A 140 6.76 -0.35 33.39
C PRO A 140 6.55 -1.80 32.91
N GLU A 141 7.32 -2.23 31.93
CA GLU A 141 7.36 -3.64 31.55
C GLU A 141 8.06 -4.42 32.69
N THR A 142 7.29 -4.98 33.59
CA THR A 142 7.82 -5.98 34.52
C THR A 142 8.24 -7.19 33.67
N ARG A 143 9.53 -7.48 33.67
CA ARG A 143 10.01 -8.76 33.14
C ARG A 143 9.29 -9.83 33.92
N ILE A 144 8.35 -10.52 33.30
CA ILE A 144 7.78 -11.77 33.81
C ILE A 144 8.91 -12.80 33.72
N HIS A 145 9.77 -12.83 34.69
CA HIS A 145 10.60 -13.99 34.92
C HIS A 145 9.64 -15.13 35.25
N SER A 146 9.55 -16.10 34.36
CA SER A 146 9.08 -17.42 34.66
C SER A 146 9.78 -17.87 35.93
N SER A 147 9.13 -17.70 37.09
CA SER A 147 9.58 -18.28 38.34
C SER A 147 9.29 -19.75 38.27
N ARG A 148 10.30 -20.53 37.89
CA ARG A 148 10.42 -21.92 38.34
C ARG A 148 10.50 -21.87 39.86
N SER A 149 9.56 -22.50 40.47
CA SER A 149 9.50 -22.77 41.91
C SER A 149 10.83 -23.32 42.44
N GLU A 150 11.46 -22.59 43.35
CA GLU A 150 12.29 -23.18 44.39
C GLU A 150 11.83 -22.60 45.72
N GLU A 151 11.32 -23.50 46.53
CA GLU A 151 11.09 -23.30 47.95
C GLU A 151 12.41 -23.05 48.65
N SER A 152 12.48 -22.04 49.51
CA SER A 152 12.92 -22.20 50.91
C SER A 152 13.10 -20.87 51.62
N LEU A 153 12.41 -20.83 52.79
CA LEU A 153 12.79 -20.37 54.14
C LEU A 153 13.28 -18.91 54.35
N ASP A 154 12.35 -18.17 54.94
CA ASP A 154 12.43 -17.50 56.25
C ASP A 154 13.68 -16.71 56.61
N SER A 155 13.48 -15.44 56.81
CA SER A 155 13.73 -14.75 58.07
C SER A 155 13.58 -13.23 57.92
N GLY A 156 12.89 -12.64 58.87
CA GLY A 156 12.44 -11.28 58.91
C GLY A 156 13.54 -10.23 59.09
N ALA A 157 13.14 -9.04 58.77
CA ALA A 157 13.44 -7.81 59.57
C ALA A 157 12.69 -6.59 59.00
N THR A 158 12.01 -5.99 59.89
CA THR A 158 11.44 -4.63 59.93
C THR A 158 12.39 -3.54 59.47
N ALA A 159 11.85 -2.54 58.76
CA ALA A 159 11.89 -1.10 59.07
C ALA A 159 11.50 -0.27 57.85
N SER A 160 10.39 0.43 57.92
CA SER A 160 10.26 1.87 58.08
C SER A 160 11.15 2.73 57.17
N ALA A 161 10.53 3.44 56.27
CA ALA A 161 10.50 4.88 56.28
C ALA A 161 9.99 5.49 54.98
N ASN A 162 9.06 6.36 55.12
CA ASN A 162 8.58 7.39 54.19
C ASN A 162 9.69 8.06 53.39
N SER A 163 9.53 8.11 52.09
CA SER A 163 9.81 9.33 51.35
C SER A 163 8.82 9.44 50.20
N VAL A 164 7.85 10.27 50.40
CA VAL A 164 6.99 10.85 49.37
C VAL A 164 7.89 11.69 48.48
N ILE A 165 8.31 11.14 47.35
CA ILE A 165 8.80 11.94 46.26
C ILE A 165 7.69 11.91 45.22
N THR A 166 6.89 12.94 45.24
CA THR A 166 6.04 13.36 44.13
C THR A 166 6.94 13.81 42.99
N SER A 167 7.42 12.87 42.20
CA SER A 167 7.90 13.17 40.88
C SER A 167 6.72 13.08 39.93
N GLU A 168 6.17 14.20 39.56
CA GLU A 168 5.35 14.34 38.39
C GLU A 168 6.15 13.80 37.19
N HIS A 169 5.97 12.55 36.84
CA HIS A 169 6.45 12.02 35.57
C HIS A 169 5.61 12.67 34.45
N ARG A 170 6.12 13.79 33.97
CA ARG A 170 5.65 14.36 32.71
C ARG A 170 5.58 13.26 31.67
N ALA A 171 4.43 13.15 31.00
CA ALA A 171 4.24 12.33 29.82
C ALA A 171 5.45 12.49 28.90
N GLY A 172 6.03 11.37 28.45
CA GLY A 172 7.28 11.36 27.70
C GLY A 172 7.22 12.35 26.54
N SER A 173 8.14 13.29 26.54
CA SER A 173 8.28 14.26 25.47
C SER A 173 9.07 13.61 24.35
N PHE A 174 8.56 13.63 23.11
CA PHE A 174 9.36 13.34 21.92
C PHE A 174 10.38 14.45 21.63
N SER A 175 10.44 15.51 22.43
CA SER A 175 11.41 16.56 22.32
C SER A 175 12.76 16.10 22.86
N THR A 176 13.79 16.23 22.07
CA THR A 176 15.20 15.93 22.35
C THR A 176 15.58 14.46 22.30
N VAL A 177 15.88 13.98 21.09
CA VAL A 177 16.89 12.95 20.92
C VAL A 177 18.21 13.71 20.75
N PRO A 178 19.18 13.61 21.69
CA PRO A 178 20.50 14.19 21.48
C PRO A 178 21.15 13.46 20.28
N ASN A 179 21.70 14.18 19.32
CA ASN A 179 22.47 13.75 18.16
C ASN A 179 21.78 13.60 16.79
N TYR A 180 20.70 14.33 16.52
CA TYR A 180 20.15 14.36 15.15
C TYR A 180 20.07 15.79 14.56
N ASP A 181 20.91 16.71 15.05
CA ASP A 181 20.84 18.13 14.67
C ASP A 181 21.40 18.47 13.28
N ASN A 182 21.89 17.49 12.50
CA ASN A 182 22.47 17.75 11.18
C ASN A 182 21.59 17.41 9.98
N ASP A 183 20.37 16.89 10.18
CA ASP A 183 19.49 16.51 9.07
C ASP A 183 18.27 17.43 8.87
N ASP A 184 18.20 18.56 9.58
CA ASP A 184 17.06 19.49 9.46
C ASP A 184 17.00 20.22 8.10
N GLU A 185 18.05 20.17 7.29
CA GLU A 185 18.05 20.76 5.95
C GLU A 185 17.44 19.83 4.87
N ALA A 186 17.40 18.52 5.09
CA ALA A 186 16.89 17.56 4.08
C ALA A 186 15.36 17.58 3.93
N TRP A 187 14.64 18.17 4.87
CA TRP A 187 13.16 18.23 4.85
C TRP A 187 12.62 19.62 4.49
N ALA A 188 13.48 20.62 4.38
CA ALA A 188 13.10 22.01 4.10
C ALA A 188 13.27 22.44 2.64
N THR A 189 13.89 21.63 1.80
CA THR A 189 14.10 21.94 0.40
C THR A 189 13.16 21.14 -0.48
N ASP A 190 12.05 21.75 -0.85
CA ASP A 190 11.28 21.43 -2.06
C ASP A 190 12.08 21.82 -3.33
N ASP A 191 13.32 21.40 -3.42
CA ASP A 191 14.13 21.66 -4.60
C ASP A 191 14.14 20.44 -5.54
N ILE A 192 12.94 20.12 -6.07
CA ILE A 192 12.77 19.13 -7.14
C ILE A 192 13.53 19.55 -8.43
N GLY A 193 13.93 20.83 -8.53
CA GLY A 193 14.65 21.35 -9.69
C GLY A 193 16.15 21.04 -9.72
N GLN A 194 16.80 20.88 -8.55
CA GLN A 194 18.26 20.69 -8.52
C GLN A 194 18.71 19.24 -8.65
N LEU A 195 17.88 18.28 -8.22
CA LEU A 195 18.21 16.85 -8.36
C LEU A 195 18.22 16.33 -9.80
N GLN A 196 17.54 17.03 -10.74
CA GLN A 196 17.60 16.69 -12.16
C GLN A 196 18.88 17.16 -12.85
N VAL A 197 19.49 18.24 -12.37
CA VAL A 197 20.71 18.79 -12.98
C VAL A 197 21.96 18.03 -12.57
N GLU A 198 22.03 17.47 -11.38
CA GLU A 198 23.18 16.67 -10.94
C GLU A 198 23.21 15.24 -11.49
N MET A 199 22.05 14.67 -11.87
CA MET A 199 22.00 13.36 -12.53
C MET A 199 22.40 13.41 -14.01
N GLU A 200 22.32 14.55 -14.68
CA GLU A 200 22.79 14.70 -16.07
C GLU A 200 24.31 14.94 -16.17
N ALA A 201 24.98 15.39 -15.10
CA ALA A 201 26.40 15.67 -15.09
C ALA A 201 27.30 14.46 -14.78
N GLN A 202 26.75 13.32 -14.33
CA GLN A 202 27.54 12.11 -14.01
C GLN A 202 27.40 10.96 -15.01
N THR A 203 26.67 11.12 -16.10
CA THR A 203 26.54 10.10 -17.16
C THR A 203 27.35 10.40 -18.43
N SER A 204 28.39 11.20 -18.35
CA SER A 204 29.32 11.41 -19.47
C SER A 204 30.64 10.70 -19.24
N SER A 205 30.66 9.39 -19.21
CA SER A 205 31.81 8.59 -19.71
C SER A 205 31.45 7.11 -19.80
N SER A 206 31.67 6.67 -20.99
CA SER A 206 31.78 5.30 -21.52
C SER A 206 30.51 4.63 -22.05
N ASP A 207 30.48 4.65 -23.33
CA ASP A 207 30.38 3.57 -24.30
C ASP A 207 29.00 3.06 -24.75
N ASN A 208 28.75 3.46 -25.99
CA ASN A 208 28.18 2.65 -27.09
C ASN A 208 27.04 1.68 -26.74
N ILE A 209 25.84 2.19 -26.74
CA ILE A 209 24.72 1.40 -27.25
C ILE A 209 23.92 2.29 -28.21
N SER A 210 24.03 1.88 -29.46
CA SER A 210 23.30 2.28 -30.67
C SER A 210 22.03 3.11 -30.46
N GLN A 211 22.10 4.31 -31.04
CA GLN A 211 20.98 5.10 -31.50
C GLN A 211 19.94 4.23 -32.23
N PHE A 212 18.80 4.02 -31.61
CA PHE A 212 17.58 3.83 -32.37
C PHE A 212 16.85 5.15 -32.37
N SER A 213 16.92 5.77 -33.55
CA SER A 213 16.24 6.98 -33.93
C SER A 213 14.73 6.89 -33.61
N VAL A 214 14.31 7.83 -32.79
CA VAL A 214 12.89 8.19 -32.64
C VAL A 214 12.54 9.15 -33.78
N ASP A 215 12.41 8.59 -34.98
CA ASP A 215 11.75 9.31 -36.07
C ASP A 215 10.68 8.41 -36.66
N SER A 216 9.50 8.95 -36.74
CA SER A 216 8.30 8.42 -37.40
C SER A 216 7.24 7.80 -36.50
N ILE A 217 6.49 8.63 -35.78
CA ILE A 217 5.08 8.32 -35.53
C ILE A 217 4.25 9.58 -35.81
N THR A 218 4.07 9.85 -37.07
CA THR A 218 2.91 10.61 -37.58
C THR A 218 2.34 9.84 -38.74
N SER A 219 1.48 8.89 -38.45
CA SER A 219 0.42 8.44 -39.35
C SER A 219 -0.66 7.72 -38.56
N LEU A 220 -1.82 8.33 -38.57
CA LEU A 220 -3.09 7.70 -38.20
C LEU A 220 -3.36 6.57 -39.18
N GLU A 221 -3.12 5.34 -38.78
CA GLU A 221 -3.71 4.16 -39.44
C GLU A 221 -3.99 3.09 -38.39
N SER A 222 -5.15 2.47 -38.50
CA SER A 222 -5.70 1.37 -37.75
C SER A 222 -4.64 0.33 -37.38
N LYS A 223 -4.24 0.26 -36.12
CA LYS A 223 -3.34 -0.78 -35.62
C LYS A 223 -4.15 -2.05 -35.41
N GLU A 224 -4.01 -3.00 -36.32
CA GLU A 224 -4.20 -4.40 -36.00
C GLU A 224 -3.34 -4.77 -34.76
N PRO A 225 -3.81 -5.68 -33.87
CA PRO A 225 -3.03 -6.09 -32.71
C PRO A 225 -1.69 -6.66 -33.19
N MET A 226 -0.58 -6.01 -32.80
CA MET A 226 0.76 -6.47 -33.13
C MET A 226 0.96 -7.87 -32.55
N PHE A 227 1.01 -8.86 -33.41
CA PHE A 227 1.32 -10.24 -33.06
C PHE A 227 2.82 -10.32 -32.75
N ILE A 228 3.19 -10.29 -31.47
CA ILE A 228 4.57 -10.51 -31.06
C ILE A 228 4.83 -12.01 -31.14
N ALA A 229 5.73 -12.41 -32.02
CA ALA A 229 6.06 -13.83 -32.18
C ALA A 229 6.63 -14.40 -30.87
N ALA A 230 6.20 -15.60 -30.49
CA ALA A 230 6.69 -16.29 -29.29
C ALA A 230 8.23 -16.43 -29.25
N GLY A 231 8.89 -16.40 -30.42
CA GLY A 231 10.34 -16.37 -30.55
C GLY A 231 10.99 -15.07 -30.04
N ASP A 232 10.35 -13.92 -30.29
CA ASP A 232 10.87 -12.62 -29.82
C ASP A 232 10.71 -12.47 -28.31
N ILE A 233 9.65 -13.04 -27.75
CA ILE A 233 9.44 -13.08 -26.29
C ILE A 233 10.50 -13.97 -25.65
N ARG A 234 10.77 -15.15 -26.20
CA ARG A 234 11.82 -16.05 -25.72
C ARG A 234 13.21 -15.41 -25.81
N ARG A 235 13.51 -14.72 -26.91
CA ARG A 235 14.79 -14.01 -27.07
C ARG A 235 14.96 -12.92 -26.02
N ARG A 236 13.96 -12.05 -25.80
CA ARG A 236 14.01 -11.01 -24.77
C ARG A 236 14.14 -11.57 -23.35
N LEU A 237 13.47 -12.70 -23.06
CA LEU A 237 13.62 -13.40 -21.80
C LEU A 237 15.03 -13.99 -21.63
N SER A 238 15.62 -14.56 -22.69
CA SER A 238 16.98 -15.11 -22.63
C SER A 238 18.06 -14.03 -22.52
N GLU A 239 17.88 -12.86 -23.12
CA GLU A 239 18.77 -11.71 -22.99
C GLU A 239 18.77 -11.15 -21.55
N ASN A 240 17.59 -11.17 -20.89
CA ASN A 240 17.50 -10.77 -19.48
C ASN A 240 18.06 -11.83 -18.51
N LEU A 241 18.09 -13.10 -18.90
CA LEU A 241 18.70 -14.20 -18.13
C LEU A 241 20.23 -14.25 -18.27
N ALA A 242 20.80 -13.55 -19.25
CA ALA A 242 22.27 -13.50 -19.46
C ALA A 242 23.00 -12.67 -18.40
N HIS A 243 22.31 -11.87 -17.60
CA HIS A 243 22.88 -11.31 -16.38
C HIS A 243 22.78 -12.36 -15.26
N PRO A 244 23.90 -12.66 -14.55
CA PRO A 244 23.87 -13.71 -13.54
C PRO A 244 22.78 -13.39 -12.53
N PRO A 245 21.80 -14.30 -12.33
CA PRO A 245 20.83 -14.13 -11.29
C PRO A 245 21.58 -14.07 -9.97
N THR A 246 21.42 -13.01 -9.21
CA THR A 246 21.76 -13.05 -7.79
C THR A 246 21.00 -14.25 -7.25
N SER A 247 21.73 -15.32 -6.92
CA SER A 247 21.14 -16.58 -6.47
C SER A 247 20.22 -16.27 -5.30
N PHE A 248 18.92 -16.34 -5.55
CA PHE A 248 17.92 -16.20 -4.52
C PHE A 248 18.10 -17.41 -3.59
N LYS A 249 18.72 -17.20 -2.43
CA LYS A 249 18.81 -18.25 -1.42
C LYS A 249 17.40 -18.51 -0.96
N TRP A 250 16.93 -19.70 -1.26
CA TRP A 250 15.68 -20.24 -0.78
C TRP A 250 15.67 -20.18 0.75
N ASP A 251 14.84 -19.31 1.33
CA ASP A 251 14.60 -19.24 2.75
C ASP A 251 13.21 -19.87 3.02
N PRO A 252 13.15 -21.09 3.58
CA PRO A 252 11.88 -21.76 3.83
C PRO A 252 11.02 -21.07 4.88
N GLU A 253 11.60 -20.19 5.71
CA GLU A 253 10.91 -19.46 6.77
C GLU A 253 11.05 -17.95 6.60
N ASP A 254 10.42 -17.39 5.57
CA ASP A 254 10.33 -15.93 5.46
C ASP A 254 9.55 -15.37 6.66
N PRO A 255 10.20 -14.61 7.59
CA PRO A 255 9.52 -14.07 8.76
C PRO A 255 8.35 -13.16 8.42
N SER A 256 8.36 -12.50 7.24
CA SER A 256 7.25 -11.66 6.80
C SER A 256 6.03 -12.49 6.42
N ALA A 257 6.22 -13.64 5.78
CA ALA A 257 5.15 -14.58 5.48
C ALA A 257 4.55 -15.19 6.76
N VAL A 258 5.39 -15.53 7.73
CA VAL A 258 4.93 -16.05 9.03
C VAL A 258 4.14 -15.00 9.80
N ALA A 259 4.62 -13.75 9.83
CA ALA A 259 3.95 -12.67 10.55
C ALA A 259 2.57 -12.31 9.96
N LEU A 260 2.40 -12.43 8.64
CA LEU A 260 1.13 -12.15 7.95
C LEU A 260 0.18 -13.36 7.91
N LYS A 261 0.69 -14.57 8.14
CA LYS A 261 -0.09 -15.81 8.14
C LYS A 261 -0.93 -15.99 9.40
N GLU A 262 -0.45 -15.48 10.54
CA GLU A 262 -1.18 -15.59 11.82
C GLU A 262 -2.53 -14.86 11.70
N PRO A 263 -3.66 -15.49 12.05
CA PRO A 263 -4.95 -14.82 12.06
C PRO A 263 -4.92 -13.57 12.93
N TRP A 264 -5.53 -12.50 12.44
CA TRP A 264 -5.49 -11.20 13.13
C TRP A 264 -6.04 -11.26 14.54
N GLU A 265 -7.12 -11.98 14.77
CA GLU A 265 -7.73 -12.14 16.09
C GLU A 265 -6.80 -12.83 17.09
N GLU A 266 -6.05 -13.85 16.63
CA GLU A 266 -5.04 -14.52 17.45
C GLU A 266 -3.88 -13.58 17.79
N LYS A 267 -3.42 -12.80 16.82
CA LYS A 267 -2.38 -11.80 17.05
C LYS A 267 -2.84 -10.75 18.07
N VAL A 268 -4.05 -10.25 17.92
CA VAL A 268 -4.67 -9.30 18.86
C VAL A 268 -4.75 -9.90 20.25
N ARG A 269 -5.26 -11.13 20.37
CA ARG A 269 -5.37 -11.83 21.67
C ARG A 269 -4.00 -11.97 22.33
N ARG A 270 -3.03 -12.50 21.62
CA ARG A 270 -1.67 -12.76 22.13
C ARG A 270 -0.95 -11.47 22.54
N ILE A 271 -1.03 -10.42 21.74
CA ILE A 271 -0.41 -9.13 22.07
C ILE A 271 -1.14 -8.49 23.25
N ARG A 272 -2.48 -8.58 23.29
CA ARG A 272 -3.28 -8.07 24.40
C ARG A 272 -2.93 -8.72 25.73
N GLU A 273 -2.80 -10.03 25.75
CA GLU A 273 -2.41 -10.80 26.95
C GLU A 273 -1.01 -10.44 27.46
N ALA A 274 -0.08 -10.18 26.55
CA ALA A 274 1.29 -9.80 26.88
C ALA A 274 1.45 -8.28 27.19
N SER A 275 0.43 -7.47 26.94
CA SER A 275 0.51 -6.03 27.10
C SER A 275 0.16 -5.57 28.52
N PRO A 276 0.94 -4.65 29.12
CA PRO A 276 0.56 -4.03 30.37
C PRO A 276 -0.74 -3.21 30.27
N TYR A 277 -1.13 -2.79 29.07
CA TYR A 277 -2.35 -2.01 28.79
C TYR A 277 -3.52 -2.87 28.32
N GLY A 278 -3.32 -4.15 28.04
CA GLY A 278 -4.31 -5.04 27.45
C GLY A 278 -5.58 -5.23 28.27
N HIS A 279 -5.53 -4.99 29.58
CA HIS A 279 -6.68 -5.07 30.48
C HIS A 279 -7.67 -3.91 30.31
N LEU A 280 -7.27 -2.83 29.63
CA LEU A 280 -8.12 -1.65 29.44
C LEU A 280 -9.21 -1.92 28.38
N PRO A 281 -10.46 -1.52 28.62
CA PRO A 281 -11.59 -1.84 27.73
C PRO A 281 -11.49 -1.15 26.36
N ASN A 282 -10.87 0.01 26.31
CA ASN A 282 -10.67 0.80 25.08
C ASN A 282 -9.34 0.50 24.38
N TRP A 283 -8.62 -0.54 24.80
CA TRP A 283 -7.40 -1.00 24.13
C TRP A 283 -7.73 -1.60 22.76
N LYS A 284 -6.97 -1.20 21.75
CA LYS A 284 -7.02 -1.74 20.40
C LYS A 284 -5.61 -1.95 19.87
N LEU A 285 -5.48 -2.88 18.93
CA LEU A 285 -4.28 -3.10 18.16
C LEU A 285 -4.48 -2.58 16.73
N LEU A 286 -3.58 -1.74 16.28
CA LEU A 286 -3.50 -1.27 14.90
C LEU A 286 -2.22 -1.78 14.27
N SER A 287 -2.16 -1.75 12.94
CA SER A 287 -0.96 -2.11 12.19
C SER A 287 -0.75 -1.15 11.03
N VAL A 288 0.52 -0.97 10.65
CA VAL A 288 0.90 -0.12 9.54
C VAL A 288 2.18 -0.63 8.90
N ILE A 289 2.25 -0.54 7.57
CA ILE A 289 3.49 -0.72 6.81
C ILE A 289 4.09 0.66 6.59
N VAL A 290 5.34 0.83 7.00
CA VAL A 290 6.12 2.04 6.77
C VAL A 290 7.04 1.79 5.58
N LYS A 291 6.96 2.66 4.57
CA LYS A 291 7.81 2.62 3.38
C LYS A 291 8.68 3.86 3.29
N CYS A 292 9.98 3.64 3.08
CA CYS A 292 10.98 4.68 2.84
C CYS A 292 11.73 4.38 1.55
N GLY A 293 11.93 5.40 0.73
CA GLY A 293 12.55 5.27 -0.58
C GLY A 293 11.58 4.89 -1.70
N ASP A 294 10.27 4.92 -1.47
CA ASP A 294 9.22 4.61 -2.45
C ASP A 294 8.26 5.78 -2.61
N ASP A 295 8.00 6.17 -3.85
CA ASP A 295 6.95 7.13 -4.18
C ASP A 295 5.59 6.42 -4.20
N LEU A 296 4.74 6.77 -3.23
CA LEU A 296 3.41 6.17 -3.07
C LEU A 296 2.28 6.95 -3.74
N ARG A 297 2.59 7.99 -4.52
CA ARG A 297 1.55 8.83 -5.14
C ARG A 297 0.74 8.08 -6.20
N GLN A 298 1.36 7.16 -6.95
CA GLN A 298 0.62 6.30 -7.89
C GLN A 298 -0.31 5.32 -7.16
N GLU A 299 0.17 4.71 -6.08
CA GLU A 299 -0.67 3.84 -5.24
C GLU A 299 -1.82 4.62 -4.58
N LEU A 300 -1.58 5.86 -4.16
CA LEU A 300 -2.63 6.74 -3.65
C LEU A 300 -3.70 7.02 -4.73
N LEU A 301 -3.27 7.31 -5.96
CA LEU A 301 -4.20 7.49 -7.08
C LEU A 301 -5.06 6.23 -7.29
N ALA A 302 -4.44 5.05 -7.32
CA ALA A 302 -5.15 3.79 -7.44
C ALA A 302 -6.15 3.61 -6.30
N TYR A 303 -5.74 3.85 -5.05
CA TYR A 303 -6.64 3.79 -3.89
C TYR A 303 -7.87 4.68 -4.05
N GLN A 304 -7.69 5.92 -4.48
CA GLN A 304 -8.80 6.86 -4.68
C GLN A 304 -9.76 6.38 -5.77
N VAL A 305 -9.24 5.87 -6.88
CA VAL A 305 -10.06 5.30 -7.96
C VAL A 305 -10.80 4.04 -7.50
N LEU A 306 -10.12 3.14 -6.77
CA LEU A 306 -10.76 1.94 -6.21
C LEU A 306 -11.91 2.30 -5.26
N LYS A 307 -11.70 3.27 -4.37
CA LYS A 307 -12.76 3.76 -3.46
C LYS A 307 -13.94 4.33 -4.23
N GLN A 308 -13.68 5.08 -5.29
CA GLN A 308 -14.74 5.65 -6.13
C GLN A 308 -15.53 4.56 -6.85
N LEU A 309 -14.85 3.56 -7.44
CA LEU A 309 -15.51 2.45 -8.12
C LEU A 309 -16.29 1.56 -7.13
N GLN A 310 -15.73 1.29 -5.94
CA GLN A 310 -16.46 0.59 -4.88
C GLN A 310 -17.77 1.30 -4.53
N SER A 311 -17.74 2.63 -4.36
CA SER A 311 -18.92 3.44 -4.08
C SER A 311 -19.92 3.40 -5.22
N ILE A 312 -19.46 3.45 -6.48
CA ILE A 312 -20.33 3.33 -7.67
C ILE A 312 -21.04 1.99 -7.70
N TRP A 313 -20.31 0.88 -7.52
CA TRP A 313 -20.89 -0.46 -7.55
C TRP A 313 -21.89 -0.69 -6.39
N GLN A 314 -21.60 -0.14 -5.22
CA GLN A 314 -22.56 -0.15 -4.10
C GLN A 314 -23.84 0.66 -4.42
N GLN A 315 -23.67 1.85 -4.99
CA GLN A 315 -24.79 2.72 -5.41
C GLN A 315 -25.68 2.04 -6.47
N GLU A 316 -25.05 1.39 -7.46
CA GLU A 316 -25.75 0.69 -8.55
C GLU A 316 -26.17 -0.74 -8.18
N ARG A 317 -25.93 -1.17 -6.93
CA ARG A 317 -26.24 -2.50 -6.40
C ARG A 317 -25.64 -3.65 -7.20
N VAL A 318 -24.44 -3.46 -7.73
CA VAL A 318 -23.65 -4.52 -8.37
C VAL A 318 -22.81 -5.22 -7.30
N PRO A 319 -22.95 -6.54 -7.10
CA PRO A 319 -22.29 -7.26 -6.03
C PRO A 319 -20.82 -7.59 -6.36
N LEU A 320 -20.06 -6.59 -6.81
CA LEU A 320 -18.62 -6.66 -6.95
C LEU A 320 -17.96 -6.36 -5.63
N TRP A 321 -16.91 -7.11 -5.32
CA TRP A 321 -16.17 -6.92 -4.10
C TRP A 321 -14.72 -6.53 -4.40
N ILE A 322 -14.26 -5.48 -3.76
CA ILE A 322 -12.85 -5.07 -3.72
C ILE A 322 -12.51 -4.54 -2.33
N LYS A 323 -11.24 -4.60 -1.98
CA LYS A 323 -10.72 -4.09 -0.71
C LYS A 323 -9.67 -3.01 -0.95
N PRO A 324 -10.06 -1.74 -1.11
CA PRO A 324 -9.13 -0.64 -1.10
C PRO A 324 -8.43 -0.54 0.26
N TYR A 325 -7.11 -0.42 0.28
CA TYR A 325 -6.33 -0.19 1.49
C TYR A 325 -5.79 1.23 1.50
N LYS A 326 -5.75 1.85 2.67
CA LYS A 326 -5.38 3.26 2.81
C LYS A 326 -3.90 3.48 2.51
N ILE A 327 -3.64 4.55 1.78
CA ILE A 327 -2.30 5.04 1.48
C ILE A 327 -2.17 6.45 2.03
N LEU A 328 -1.14 6.68 2.82
CA LEU A 328 -0.73 8.01 3.28
C LEU A 328 0.61 8.36 2.67
N VAL A 329 0.64 9.38 1.83
CA VAL A 329 1.87 9.92 1.25
C VAL A 329 2.40 11.00 2.19
N MET A 330 3.64 10.84 2.66
CA MET A 330 4.29 11.78 3.56
C MET A 330 5.31 12.67 2.84
N SER A 331 5.97 12.13 1.83
CA SER A 331 6.91 12.84 0.96
C SER A 331 6.97 12.16 -0.41
N SER A 332 7.81 12.66 -1.30
CA SER A 332 8.06 12.04 -2.61
C SER A 332 8.67 10.64 -2.52
N ASP A 333 9.21 10.26 -1.38
CA ASP A 333 9.94 9.01 -1.16
C ASP A 333 9.50 8.23 0.07
N SER A 334 8.41 8.62 0.73
CA SER A 334 7.98 7.96 1.96
C SER A 334 6.48 8.03 2.20
N GLY A 335 5.97 7.03 2.89
CA GLY A 335 4.58 6.97 3.28
C GLY A 335 4.23 5.75 4.11
N MET A 336 2.96 5.62 4.39
CA MET A 336 2.38 4.54 5.18
C MET A 336 1.28 3.84 4.38
N ILE A 337 1.20 2.52 4.55
CA ILE A 337 0.20 1.67 3.91
C ILE A 337 -0.56 0.89 4.99
N GLU A 338 -1.87 0.85 4.88
CA GLU A 338 -2.71 -0.04 5.68
C GLU A 338 -2.50 -1.49 5.23
N PRO A 339 -2.08 -2.41 6.11
CA PRO A 339 -1.93 -3.82 5.75
C PRO A 339 -3.28 -4.47 5.46
N VAL A 340 -3.31 -5.40 4.50
CA VAL A 340 -4.45 -6.28 4.29
C VAL A 340 -4.33 -7.44 5.29
N LEU A 341 -5.28 -7.52 6.22
CA LEU A 341 -5.30 -8.52 7.29
C LEU A 341 -5.93 -9.83 6.82
N ASN A 342 -5.55 -10.95 7.46
CA ASN A 342 -6.08 -12.29 7.19
C ASN A 342 -5.96 -12.72 5.71
N ALA A 343 -4.91 -12.28 5.05
CA ALA A 343 -4.68 -12.58 3.64
C ALA A 343 -3.21 -12.93 3.40
N VAL A 344 -2.98 -13.87 2.50
CA VAL A 344 -1.65 -14.30 2.07
C VAL A 344 -1.57 -14.27 0.55
N SER A 345 -0.38 -14.06 -0.02
CA SER A 345 -0.23 -14.05 -1.47
C SER A 345 -0.47 -15.44 -2.08
N LEU A 346 -0.98 -15.48 -3.31
CA LEU A 346 -1.15 -16.73 -4.05
C LEU A 346 0.18 -17.49 -4.18
N HIS A 347 1.29 -16.75 -4.28
CA HIS A 347 2.63 -17.35 -4.23
C HIS A 347 2.85 -18.14 -2.94
N GLN A 348 2.51 -17.56 -1.78
CA GLN A 348 2.67 -18.25 -0.49
C GLN A 348 1.70 -19.42 -0.34
N VAL A 349 0.46 -19.27 -0.80
CA VAL A 349 -0.51 -20.37 -0.84
C VAL A 349 0.08 -21.56 -1.61
N LYS A 350 0.56 -21.34 -2.82
CA LYS A 350 1.16 -22.40 -3.65
C LYS A 350 2.42 -23.00 -3.03
N LYS A 351 3.31 -22.16 -2.51
CA LYS A 351 4.57 -22.60 -1.90
C LYS A 351 4.36 -23.48 -0.67
N GLN A 352 3.36 -23.18 0.13
CA GLN A 352 3.10 -23.89 1.38
C GLN A 352 2.23 -25.13 1.19
N SER A 353 1.17 -25.03 0.38
CA SER A 353 0.23 -26.15 0.19
C SER A 353 0.72 -27.17 -0.84
N GLN A 354 1.46 -26.72 -1.87
CA GLN A 354 1.81 -27.51 -3.05
C GLN A 354 0.56 -28.07 -3.81
N LEU A 355 -0.60 -27.44 -3.59
CA LEU A 355 -1.88 -27.81 -4.17
C LEU A 355 -2.23 -26.91 -5.35
N SER A 356 -3.15 -27.35 -6.20
CA SER A 356 -3.86 -26.46 -7.11
C SER A 356 -4.72 -25.47 -6.30
N LEU A 357 -5.08 -24.34 -6.88
CA LEU A 357 -5.92 -23.37 -6.19
C LEU A 357 -7.29 -23.97 -5.82
N LEU A 358 -7.87 -24.79 -6.69
CA LEU A 358 -9.13 -25.49 -6.41
C LEU A 358 -8.99 -26.49 -5.26
N ASP A 359 -7.93 -27.30 -5.24
CA ASP A 359 -7.68 -28.26 -4.16
C ASP A 359 -7.47 -27.53 -2.81
N TYR A 360 -6.80 -26.38 -2.84
CA TYR A 360 -6.66 -25.53 -1.67
C TYR A 360 -8.03 -25.03 -1.15
N PHE A 361 -8.93 -24.57 -2.03
CA PHE A 361 -10.29 -24.18 -1.66
C PHE A 361 -11.08 -25.34 -1.05
N LEU A 362 -10.95 -26.55 -1.61
CA LEU A 362 -11.59 -27.75 -1.07
C LEU A 362 -11.04 -28.11 0.31
N GLN A 363 -9.74 -27.97 0.52
CA GLN A 363 -9.11 -28.22 1.81
C GLN A 363 -9.56 -27.24 2.88
N GLU A 364 -9.60 -25.94 2.56
CA GLU A 364 -9.90 -24.87 3.52
C GLU A 364 -11.40 -24.72 3.81
N HIS A 365 -12.25 -24.91 2.78
CA HIS A 365 -13.69 -24.60 2.87
C HIS A 365 -14.59 -25.84 2.79
N GLY A 366 -14.02 -27.01 2.59
CA GLY A 366 -14.77 -28.27 2.48
C GLY A 366 -15.19 -28.62 1.05
N SER A 367 -16.05 -29.63 0.92
CA SER A 367 -16.47 -30.13 -0.40
C SER A 367 -17.35 -29.16 -1.16
N PHE A 368 -17.50 -29.37 -2.48
CA PHE A 368 -18.29 -28.54 -3.41
C PHE A 368 -19.74 -28.26 -2.96
N THR A 369 -20.31 -29.09 -2.08
CA THR A 369 -21.69 -28.95 -1.60
C THR A 369 -21.81 -28.24 -0.27
N THR A 370 -20.71 -27.92 0.38
CA THR A 370 -20.74 -27.22 1.67
C THR A 370 -21.08 -25.74 1.49
N GLU A 371 -21.80 -25.17 2.44
CA GLU A 371 -22.12 -23.74 2.45
C GLU A 371 -20.84 -22.89 2.49
N ALA A 372 -19.83 -23.32 3.25
CA ALA A 372 -18.55 -22.65 3.34
C ALA A 372 -17.84 -22.58 1.98
N PHE A 373 -17.77 -23.70 1.23
CA PHE A 373 -17.19 -23.69 -0.11
C PHE A 373 -17.96 -22.80 -1.07
N LEU A 374 -19.29 -22.92 -1.11
CA LEU A 374 -20.13 -22.12 -1.99
C LEU A 374 -20.02 -20.61 -1.69
N THR A 375 -19.88 -20.25 -0.43
CA THR A 375 -19.65 -18.88 -0.01
C THR A 375 -18.28 -18.38 -0.45
N ALA A 376 -17.22 -19.16 -0.20
CA ALA A 376 -15.86 -18.82 -0.62
C ALA A 376 -15.74 -18.72 -2.15
N GLN A 377 -16.37 -19.64 -2.90
CA GLN A 377 -16.43 -19.60 -4.35
C GLN A 377 -17.12 -18.31 -4.86
N ARG A 378 -18.23 -17.94 -4.25
CA ARG A 378 -18.94 -16.69 -4.59
C ARG A 378 -18.06 -15.47 -4.31
N ASN A 379 -17.42 -15.43 -3.15
CA ASN A 379 -16.50 -14.36 -2.77
C ASN A 379 -15.34 -14.25 -3.75
N PHE A 380 -14.79 -15.39 -4.16
CA PHE A 380 -13.73 -15.45 -5.15
C PHE A 380 -14.19 -14.85 -6.49
N VAL A 381 -15.36 -15.25 -6.97
CA VAL A 381 -15.91 -14.78 -8.26
C VAL A 381 -16.20 -13.28 -8.21
N GLN A 382 -16.83 -12.78 -7.15
CA GLN A 382 -17.16 -11.36 -6.99
C GLN A 382 -15.91 -10.48 -6.91
N SER A 383 -14.86 -10.95 -6.24
CA SER A 383 -13.58 -10.25 -6.16
C SER A 383 -12.76 -10.35 -7.46
N CYS A 384 -12.75 -11.50 -8.12
CA CYS A 384 -12.12 -11.66 -9.43
C CYS A 384 -12.71 -10.70 -10.46
N ALA A 385 -14.04 -10.62 -10.54
CA ALA A 385 -14.71 -9.71 -11.46
C ALA A 385 -14.41 -8.24 -11.15
N GLY A 386 -14.42 -7.86 -9.88
CA GLY A 386 -14.09 -6.51 -9.45
C GLY A 386 -12.66 -6.12 -9.83
N TYR A 387 -11.67 -6.94 -9.49
CA TYR A 387 -10.27 -6.65 -9.82
C TYR A 387 -9.95 -6.80 -11.31
N SER A 388 -10.65 -7.65 -12.06
CA SER A 388 -10.53 -7.69 -13.52
C SER A 388 -10.93 -6.36 -14.16
N LEU A 389 -12.02 -5.75 -13.71
CA LEU A 389 -12.44 -4.41 -14.16
C LEU A 389 -11.44 -3.32 -13.73
N ILE A 390 -10.93 -3.36 -12.51
CA ILE A 390 -9.89 -2.44 -12.04
C ILE A 390 -8.64 -2.54 -12.93
N CYS A 391 -8.14 -3.75 -13.16
CA CYS A 391 -6.96 -3.98 -14.01
C CYS A 391 -7.19 -3.48 -15.43
N TYR A 392 -8.38 -3.70 -15.98
CA TYR A 392 -8.73 -3.24 -17.32
C TYR A 392 -8.80 -1.71 -17.39
N LEU A 393 -9.56 -1.07 -16.50
CA LEU A 393 -9.77 0.38 -16.53
C LEU A 393 -8.48 1.16 -16.23
N LEU A 394 -7.73 0.76 -15.21
CA LEU A 394 -6.49 1.42 -14.80
C LEU A 394 -5.25 0.89 -15.54
N GLN A 395 -5.38 -0.10 -16.42
CA GLN A 395 -4.22 -0.71 -17.09
C GLN A 395 -3.16 -1.18 -16.08
N VAL A 396 -3.61 -1.90 -15.04
CA VAL A 396 -2.70 -2.39 -14.01
C VAL A 396 -1.80 -3.48 -14.59
N LYS A 397 -0.50 -3.32 -14.40
CA LYS A 397 0.53 -4.25 -14.89
C LYS A 397 1.30 -4.88 -13.75
N ASP A 398 2.25 -5.75 -14.08
CA ASP A 398 3.06 -6.47 -13.09
C ASP A 398 2.22 -7.39 -12.19
N ARG A 399 1.26 -8.12 -12.78
CA ARG A 399 0.35 -9.01 -12.04
C ARG A 399 0.92 -10.42 -11.95
N HIS A 400 1.70 -10.68 -10.93
CA HIS A 400 2.20 -12.00 -10.56
C HIS A 400 1.55 -12.48 -9.25
N ASN A 401 1.73 -13.76 -8.91
CA ASN A 401 1.11 -14.35 -7.73
C ASN A 401 1.54 -13.72 -6.39
N GLY A 402 2.66 -13.00 -6.37
CA GLY A 402 3.10 -12.21 -5.21
C GLY A 402 2.27 -10.95 -4.97
N ASN A 403 1.66 -10.38 -6.03
CA ASN A 403 0.85 -9.16 -5.98
C ASN A 403 -0.66 -9.42 -5.90
N ILE A 404 -1.06 -10.67 -5.72
CA ILE A 404 -2.46 -11.07 -5.54
C ILE A 404 -2.55 -11.85 -4.24
N LEU A 405 -3.33 -11.33 -3.30
CA LEU A 405 -3.60 -11.96 -2.02
C LEU A 405 -4.91 -12.76 -2.10
N LEU A 406 -4.99 -13.79 -1.26
CA LEU A 406 -6.20 -14.55 -0.98
C LEU A 406 -6.51 -14.42 0.51
N ASP A 407 -7.71 -13.98 0.86
CA ASP A 407 -8.13 -13.89 2.24
C ASP A 407 -8.78 -15.20 2.75
N SER A 408 -9.05 -15.27 4.05
CA SER A 408 -9.65 -16.43 4.69
C SER A 408 -11.11 -16.69 4.26
N GLU A 409 -11.75 -15.74 3.62
CA GLU A 409 -13.13 -15.85 3.12
C GLU A 409 -13.21 -16.21 1.62
N GLY A 410 -12.07 -16.35 0.96
CA GLY A 410 -11.96 -16.72 -0.45
C GLY A 410 -11.90 -15.55 -1.42
N HIS A 411 -11.82 -14.30 -0.97
CA HIS A 411 -11.65 -13.13 -1.85
C HIS A 411 -10.21 -13.03 -2.35
N ILE A 412 -10.03 -12.65 -3.61
CA ILE A 412 -8.73 -12.17 -4.08
C ILE A 412 -8.61 -10.65 -3.87
N ILE A 413 -7.40 -10.20 -3.60
CA ILE A 413 -7.10 -8.79 -3.36
C ILE A 413 -5.81 -8.45 -4.09
N HIS A 414 -5.89 -7.55 -5.07
CA HIS A 414 -4.70 -7.05 -5.76
C HIS A 414 -4.03 -5.96 -4.92
N ILE A 415 -2.73 -6.06 -4.82
CA ILE A 415 -1.86 -5.07 -4.17
C ILE A 415 -0.78 -4.62 -5.14
N ASP A 416 -0.04 -3.58 -4.77
CA ASP A 416 1.04 -3.00 -5.56
C ASP A 416 0.57 -2.45 -6.91
N PHE A 417 0.14 -1.20 -6.89
CA PHE A 417 -0.30 -0.44 -8.06
C PHE A 417 0.79 0.50 -8.59
N GLY A 418 2.05 0.12 -8.44
CA GLY A 418 3.19 0.88 -8.93
C GLY A 418 3.25 1.03 -10.46
N PHE A 419 2.53 0.18 -11.19
CA PHE A 419 2.44 0.23 -12.66
C PHE A 419 0.98 0.29 -13.10
N ILE A 420 0.50 1.50 -13.36
CA ILE A 420 -0.88 1.77 -13.80
C ILE A 420 -0.87 2.75 -14.97
N LEU A 421 -1.97 2.83 -15.68
CA LEU A 421 -2.22 3.75 -16.80
C LEU A 421 -1.11 3.65 -17.86
N SER A 422 -0.30 4.69 -18.00
CA SER A 422 0.77 4.73 -19.01
C SER A 422 2.10 4.17 -18.51
N SER A 423 2.24 3.81 -17.23
CA SER A 423 3.48 3.24 -16.70
C SER A 423 3.55 1.73 -16.91
N SER A 424 4.75 1.25 -17.23
CA SER A 424 5.04 -0.19 -17.42
C SER A 424 6.43 -0.49 -16.89
N PRO A 425 6.67 -1.68 -16.34
CA PRO A 425 8.02 -2.13 -16.08
C PRO A 425 8.87 -2.09 -17.36
N LYS A 426 10.13 -1.68 -17.24
CA LYS A 426 11.03 -1.48 -18.41
C LYS A 426 11.15 -2.70 -19.33
N ASN A 427 10.88 -3.89 -18.81
CA ASN A 427 11.05 -5.18 -19.51
C ASN A 427 9.72 -5.84 -19.93
N LEU A 428 8.58 -5.18 -19.75
CA LEU A 428 7.24 -5.76 -19.92
C LEU A 428 6.46 -5.16 -21.09
N GLY A 429 7.14 -4.70 -22.14
CA GLY A 429 6.49 -4.19 -23.34
C GLY A 429 5.63 -5.20 -24.14
N PHE A 430 5.50 -6.43 -23.62
CA PHE A 430 4.78 -7.53 -24.26
C PHE A 430 3.54 -8.03 -23.49
N GLU A 431 3.21 -7.46 -22.31
CA GLU A 431 1.98 -7.82 -21.59
C GLU A 431 0.77 -7.23 -22.30
N THR A 432 0.05 -8.10 -23.01
CA THR A 432 -1.10 -7.72 -23.87
C THR A 432 -2.45 -8.06 -23.26
N SER A 433 -2.48 -8.85 -22.17
CA SER A 433 -3.74 -9.22 -21.53
C SER A 433 -4.32 -8.07 -20.72
N ALA A 434 -5.64 -7.93 -20.76
CA ALA A 434 -6.36 -6.89 -20.03
C ALA A 434 -6.29 -7.07 -18.50
N PHE A 435 -6.23 -8.31 -18.05
CA PHE A 435 -6.11 -8.71 -16.64
C PHE A 435 -5.58 -10.15 -16.55
N LYS A 436 -5.14 -10.54 -15.36
CA LYS A 436 -4.72 -11.92 -15.11
C LYS A 436 -5.93 -12.82 -14.85
N LEU A 437 -6.12 -13.81 -15.71
CA LEU A 437 -7.15 -14.86 -15.57
C LEU A 437 -6.53 -16.19 -15.97
N THR A 438 -6.09 -16.97 -15.00
CA THR A 438 -5.46 -18.27 -15.21
C THR A 438 -6.48 -19.40 -15.28
N SER A 439 -6.09 -20.57 -15.81
CA SER A 439 -6.93 -21.76 -15.75
C SER A 439 -7.31 -22.15 -14.33
N GLU A 440 -6.40 -21.98 -13.36
CA GLU A 440 -6.69 -22.27 -11.95
C GLU A 440 -7.80 -21.38 -11.37
N PHE A 441 -7.91 -20.13 -11.83
CA PHE A 441 -9.01 -19.25 -11.44
C PHE A 441 -10.33 -19.74 -12.00
N VAL A 442 -10.32 -20.17 -13.27
CA VAL A 442 -11.50 -20.72 -13.95
C VAL A 442 -11.93 -22.04 -13.30
N ASP A 443 -10.98 -22.89 -12.87
CA ASP A 443 -11.28 -24.14 -12.18
C ASP A 443 -12.02 -23.89 -10.85
N VAL A 444 -11.62 -22.89 -10.07
CA VAL A 444 -12.37 -22.47 -8.85
C VAL A 444 -13.78 -22.00 -9.19
N MET A 445 -13.99 -21.40 -10.36
CA MET A 445 -15.32 -20.97 -10.86
C MET A 445 -16.17 -22.11 -11.41
N GLY A 446 -15.69 -23.37 -11.33
CA GLY A 446 -16.40 -24.56 -11.83
C GLY A 446 -16.09 -24.93 -13.27
N GLY A 447 -15.03 -24.37 -13.85
CA GLY A 447 -14.61 -24.62 -15.23
C GLY A 447 -15.30 -23.68 -16.24
N LEU A 448 -14.99 -23.88 -17.53
CA LEU A 448 -15.47 -23.01 -18.62
C LEU A 448 -16.99 -22.99 -18.78
N ASP A 449 -17.63 -24.11 -18.50
CA ASP A 449 -19.08 -24.29 -18.60
C ASP A 449 -19.79 -24.11 -17.25
N GLY A 450 -19.05 -23.73 -16.22
CA GLY A 450 -19.56 -23.58 -14.86
C GLY A 450 -20.46 -22.35 -14.70
N ASP A 451 -21.53 -22.49 -13.94
CA ASP A 451 -22.48 -21.40 -13.65
C ASP A 451 -21.78 -20.20 -13.00
N MET A 452 -20.75 -20.44 -12.18
CA MET A 452 -20.00 -19.38 -11.51
C MET A 452 -19.05 -18.65 -12.47
N PHE A 453 -18.59 -19.30 -13.54
CA PHE A 453 -17.83 -18.61 -14.59
C PHE A 453 -18.74 -17.74 -15.45
N ILE A 454 -19.95 -18.20 -15.75
CA ILE A 454 -20.98 -17.38 -16.40
C ILE A 454 -21.34 -16.17 -15.52
N TYR A 455 -21.52 -16.40 -14.22
CA TYR A 455 -21.77 -15.36 -13.24
C TYR A 455 -20.64 -14.32 -13.17
N TYR A 456 -19.38 -14.76 -13.23
CA TYR A 456 -18.22 -13.87 -13.31
C TYR A 456 -18.31 -12.90 -14.50
N LYS A 457 -18.61 -13.40 -15.70
CA LYS A 457 -18.76 -12.60 -16.92
C LYS A 457 -19.94 -11.62 -16.82
N MET A 458 -21.05 -12.08 -16.26
CA MET A 458 -22.22 -11.22 -16.00
C MET A 458 -21.88 -10.09 -15.03
N LEU A 459 -21.15 -10.37 -13.95
CA LEU A 459 -20.70 -9.35 -13.00
C LEU A 459 -19.77 -8.32 -13.63
N MET A 460 -18.86 -8.75 -14.50
CA MET A 460 -18.01 -7.84 -15.26
C MET A 460 -18.83 -6.90 -16.15
N LEU A 461 -19.82 -7.43 -16.85
CA LEU A 461 -20.72 -6.63 -17.69
C LEU A 461 -21.48 -5.59 -16.84
N GLN A 462 -22.13 -6.03 -15.77
CA GLN A 462 -22.89 -5.16 -14.88
C GLN A 462 -21.98 -4.09 -14.24
N GLY A 463 -20.79 -4.49 -13.79
CA GLY A 463 -19.83 -3.57 -13.20
C GLY A 463 -19.31 -2.53 -14.18
N LEU A 464 -19.10 -2.89 -15.45
CA LEU A 464 -18.71 -1.94 -16.49
C LEU A 464 -19.85 -0.98 -16.84
N ILE A 465 -21.07 -1.47 -16.95
CA ILE A 465 -22.27 -0.63 -17.17
C ILE A 465 -22.43 0.37 -16.03
N ALA A 466 -22.29 -0.07 -14.78
CA ALA A 466 -22.37 0.81 -13.62
C ALA A 466 -21.26 1.88 -13.63
N ALA A 467 -20.02 1.48 -13.93
CA ALA A 467 -18.88 2.40 -14.01
C ALA A 467 -19.08 3.47 -15.10
N ARG A 468 -19.64 3.10 -16.26
CA ARG A 468 -19.93 4.03 -17.36
C ARG A 468 -20.87 5.16 -16.94
N LYS A 469 -21.93 4.86 -16.17
CA LYS A 469 -22.90 5.87 -15.70
C LYS A 469 -22.24 6.97 -14.87
N HIS A 470 -21.11 6.67 -14.24
CA HIS A 470 -20.41 7.56 -13.32
C HIS A 470 -18.98 7.84 -13.77
N MET A 471 -18.68 7.64 -15.06
CA MET A 471 -17.33 7.79 -15.64
C MET A 471 -16.64 9.10 -15.22
N GLU A 472 -17.38 10.21 -15.26
CA GLU A 472 -16.82 11.54 -14.95
C GLU A 472 -16.24 11.62 -13.53
N LYS A 473 -16.82 10.91 -12.55
CA LYS A 473 -16.28 10.86 -11.17
C LYS A 473 -14.90 10.21 -11.12
N VAL A 474 -14.67 9.19 -11.95
CA VAL A 474 -13.37 8.50 -12.05
C VAL A 474 -12.37 9.36 -12.81
N LEU A 475 -12.79 9.96 -13.94
CA LEU A 475 -11.93 10.83 -14.72
C LEU A 475 -11.44 12.04 -13.92
N GLN A 476 -12.32 12.69 -13.16
CA GLN A 476 -11.95 13.84 -12.31
C GLN A 476 -10.83 13.54 -11.33
N ILE A 477 -10.84 12.37 -10.69
CA ILE A 477 -9.77 11.96 -9.76
C ILE A 477 -8.43 11.93 -10.50
N VAL A 478 -8.39 11.30 -11.67
CA VAL A 478 -7.17 11.15 -12.47
C VAL A 478 -6.71 12.50 -13.05
N GLU A 479 -7.63 13.33 -13.52
CA GLU A 479 -7.36 14.67 -14.05
C GLU A 479 -6.78 15.60 -12.99
N ILE A 480 -7.34 15.59 -11.77
CA ILE A 480 -6.84 16.40 -10.66
C ILE A 480 -5.43 15.98 -10.29
N MET A 481 -5.18 14.67 -10.18
CA MET A 481 -3.86 14.13 -9.82
C MET A 481 -2.83 14.40 -10.93
N GLN A 482 -3.26 14.45 -12.18
CA GLN A 482 -2.36 14.70 -13.32
C GLN A 482 -1.88 16.16 -13.38
N GLN A 483 -2.66 17.12 -12.89
CA GLN A 483 -2.32 18.54 -12.96
C GLN A 483 -1.01 18.86 -12.24
N GLY A 484 0.01 19.29 -13.00
CA GLY A 484 1.33 19.60 -12.45
C GLY A 484 2.12 18.39 -11.96
N SER A 485 1.67 17.16 -12.25
CA SER A 485 2.33 15.93 -11.82
C SER A 485 3.31 15.43 -12.88
N HIS A 486 4.47 14.96 -12.43
CA HIS A 486 5.49 14.27 -13.23
C HIS A 486 5.51 12.76 -12.97
N LEU A 487 4.43 12.19 -12.45
CA LEU A 487 4.36 10.74 -12.18
C LEU A 487 4.46 9.93 -13.48
N PRO A 488 5.18 8.80 -13.46
CA PRO A 488 5.38 7.96 -14.66
C PRO A 488 4.10 7.42 -15.28
N CYS A 489 3.00 7.37 -14.53
CA CYS A 489 1.71 6.91 -15.03
C CYS A 489 0.99 7.91 -15.95
N PHE A 490 1.51 9.14 -16.06
CA PHE A 490 0.90 10.19 -16.87
C PHE A 490 1.75 10.51 -18.11
N HIS A 491 1.15 10.39 -19.28
CA HIS A 491 1.72 10.84 -20.55
C HIS A 491 0.82 11.91 -21.20
N GLY A 492 0.68 13.04 -20.53
CA GLY A 492 -0.13 14.15 -21.01
C GLY A 492 -1.60 13.77 -21.27
N SER A 493 -2.22 14.42 -22.22
CA SER A 493 -3.65 14.21 -22.55
C SER A 493 -4.00 12.80 -23.05
N SER A 494 -3.00 12.02 -23.51
CA SER A 494 -3.22 10.65 -23.99
C SER A 494 -3.67 9.70 -22.87
N THR A 495 -3.22 9.92 -21.64
CA THR A 495 -3.60 9.09 -20.48
C THR A 495 -5.10 9.20 -20.19
N ILE A 496 -5.63 10.42 -20.10
CA ILE A 496 -7.06 10.66 -19.84
C ILE A 496 -7.90 10.17 -21.00
N ARG A 497 -7.48 10.44 -22.24
CA ARG A 497 -8.19 9.94 -23.43
C ARG A 497 -8.26 8.42 -23.45
N GLY A 498 -7.14 7.73 -23.22
CA GLY A 498 -7.12 6.27 -23.17
C GLY A 498 -7.96 5.70 -22.03
N LEU A 499 -7.98 6.35 -20.84
CA LEU A 499 -8.88 5.97 -19.77
C LEU A 499 -10.35 6.12 -20.18
N LYS A 500 -10.71 7.25 -20.79
CA LYS A 500 -12.08 7.51 -21.27
C LYS A 500 -12.52 6.51 -22.33
N GLU A 501 -11.63 6.14 -23.26
CA GLU A 501 -11.91 5.16 -24.31
C GLU A 501 -12.25 3.78 -23.72
N ARG A 502 -11.63 3.38 -22.62
CA ARG A 502 -11.91 2.09 -21.96
C ARG A 502 -13.27 1.99 -21.29
N PHE A 503 -13.99 3.09 -21.12
CA PHE A 503 -15.40 3.07 -20.70
C PHE A 503 -16.35 2.77 -21.86
N HIS A 504 -15.89 2.82 -23.12
CA HIS A 504 -16.66 2.46 -24.32
C HIS A 504 -18.06 3.09 -24.38
N MET A 505 -18.12 4.42 -24.18
CA MET A 505 -19.41 5.15 -24.11
C MET A 505 -20.27 5.06 -25.38
N SER A 506 -19.67 4.72 -26.52
CA SER A 506 -20.36 4.58 -27.81
C SER A 506 -21.00 3.19 -28.02
N LEU A 507 -20.65 2.18 -27.22
CA LEU A 507 -21.15 0.82 -27.37
C LEU A 507 -22.52 0.64 -26.71
N THR A 508 -23.40 -0.17 -27.35
CA THR A 508 -24.63 -0.65 -26.74
C THR A 508 -24.34 -1.72 -25.67
N GLU A 509 -25.35 -2.11 -24.90
CA GLU A 509 -25.16 -3.16 -23.88
C GLU A 509 -24.83 -4.52 -24.49
N GLU A 510 -25.42 -4.85 -25.65
CA GLU A 510 -25.09 -6.09 -26.39
C GLU A 510 -23.65 -6.07 -26.89
N GLN A 511 -23.18 -4.92 -27.40
CA GLN A 511 -21.79 -4.75 -27.84
C GLN A 511 -20.82 -4.83 -26.65
N LEU A 512 -21.21 -4.32 -25.47
CA LEU A 512 -20.41 -4.46 -24.25
C LEU A 512 -20.33 -5.91 -23.80
N GLN A 513 -21.40 -6.68 -23.93
CA GLN A 513 -21.36 -8.11 -23.63
C GLN A 513 -20.33 -8.83 -24.52
N VAL A 514 -20.33 -8.53 -25.81
CA VAL A 514 -19.32 -9.07 -26.74
C VAL A 514 -17.92 -8.64 -26.34
N LEU A 515 -17.74 -7.37 -25.95
CA LEU A 515 -16.45 -6.86 -25.46
C LEU A 515 -15.97 -7.63 -24.22
N VAL A 516 -16.85 -7.85 -23.23
CA VAL A 516 -16.49 -8.59 -22.02
C VAL A 516 -16.08 -10.03 -22.37
N GLU A 517 -16.81 -10.71 -23.25
CA GLU A 517 -16.41 -12.05 -23.75
C GLU A 517 -15.01 -12.03 -24.39
N GLN A 518 -14.74 -11.04 -25.24
CA GLN A 518 -13.43 -10.88 -25.87
C GLN A 518 -12.31 -10.60 -24.86
N LEU A 519 -12.56 -9.77 -23.86
CA LEU A 519 -11.59 -9.47 -22.79
C LEU A 519 -11.27 -10.72 -21.95
N VAL A 520 -12.29 -11.49 -21.60
CA VAL A 520 -12.16 -12.74 -20.84
C VAL A 520 -11.41 -13.79 -21.66
N ASP A 521 -11.80 -14.02 -22.89
CA ASP A 521 -11.14 -14.98 -23.80
C ASP A 521 -9.68 -14.60 -24.07
N GLY A 522 -9.42 -13.32 -24.32
CA GLY A 522 -8.07 -12.81 -24.52
C GLY A 522 -7.18 -12.99 -23.29
N SER A 523 -7.73 -12.78 -22.09
CA SER A 523 -7.01 -12.94 -20.83
C SER A 523 -6.72 -14.42 -20.51
N MET A 524 -7.67 -15.32 -20.75
CA MET A 524 -7.47 -16.76 -20.54
C MET A 524 -6.45 -17.37 -21.49
N ARG A 525 -6.46 -16.95 -22.75
CA ARG A 525 -5.56 -17.47 -23.79
C ARG A 525 -4.20 -16.77 -23.81
N SER A 526 -3.94 -15.87 -22.89
CA SER A 526 -2.71 -15.07 -22.86
C SER A 526 -1.47 -15.96 -22.63
N ILE A 527 -0.71 -16.14 -23.69
CA ILE A 527 0.62 -16.75 -23.62
C ILE A 527 1.57 -15.85 -22.83
N THR A 528 1.37 -14.55 -22.90
CA THR A 528 2.21 -13.54 -22.22
C THR A 528 2.08 -13.65 -20.70
N THR A 529 0.90 -13.92 -20.16
CA THR A 529 0.71 -14.16 -18.71
C THR A 529 1.49 -15.40 -18.25
N LYS A 530 1.42 -16.50 -19.00
CA LYS A 530 2.17 -17.74 -18.68
C LYS A 530 3.68 -17.53 -18.73
N LEU A 531 4.15 -16.80 -19.73
CA LEU A 531 5.57 -16.48 -19.88
C LEU A 531 6.04 -15.52 -18.77
N TYR A 532 5.20 -14.59 -18.38
CA TYR A 532 5.50 -13.67 -17.29
C TYR A 532 5.58 -14.39 -15.94
N ASP A 533 4.64 -15.26 -15.63
CA ASP A 533 4.70 -16.09 -14.43
C ASP A 533 5.95 -16.98 -14.44
N SER A 534 6.31 -17.57 -15.58
CA SER A 534 7.55 -18.34 -15.72
C SER A 534 8.81 -17.46 -15.51
N PHE A 535 8.81 -16.23 -16.01
CA PHE A 535 9.89 -15.28 -15.79
C PHE A 535 10.01 -14.90 -14.31
N GLN A 536 8.90 -14.60 -13.64
CA GLN A 536 8.87 -14.30 -12.22
C GLN A 536 9.34 -15.50 -11.36
N TYR A 537 9.00 -16.72 -11.78
CA TYR A 537 9.49 -17.92 -11.12
C TYR A 537 11.01 -18.04 -11.22
N VAL A 538 11.59 -17.87 -12.42
CA VAL A 538 13.01 -18.03 -12.66
C VAL A 538 13.84 -16.89 -12.03
N THR A 539 13.35 -15.65 -12.10
CA THR A 539 14.12 -14.47 -11.67
C THR A 539 13.90 -14.09 -10.20
N ASN A 540 12.71 -14.26 -9.69
CA ASN A 540 12.32 -13.81 -8.35
C ASN A 540 11.84 -14.95 -7.44
N GLY A 541 11.80 -16.19 -7.94
CA GLY A 541 11.31 -17.34 -7.18
C GLY A 541 9.82 -17.29 -6.86
N ILE A 542 9.02 -16.50 -7.60
CA ILE A 542 7.58 -16.34 -7.39
C ILE A 542 6.85 -17.46 -8.14
N MET A 543 6.23 -18.39 -7.40
CA MET A 543 5.45 -19.52 -7.95
C MET A 543 4.05 -19.09 -8.39
#